data_cd8ff6458615e8e074d4c93a0a2978aa
#
_entry.id   cd8ff6458615e8e074d4c93a0a2978aa
#
_cell.length_a   1.000
_cell.length_b   1.000
_cell.length_c   1.000
_cell.angle_alpha   90.00
_cell.angle_beta   90.00
_cell.angle_gamma   90.00
#
_symmetry.space_group_name_H-M   'P 1'
#
loop_
_entity.id
_entity.type
_entity.pdbx_description
1 polymer ?
#
loop_
_entity_poly.entity_id
_entity_poly.type
_entity_poly.pdbx_seq_one_letter_code
_entity_poly.pdbx_strand_id
1 'polypeptide(L)'
;MTIIDYATAGGKNLIMDYLQSLPQKEKAEGYRIRQLIRLDGIDALDALNTRQLKGKLWEIKFYSNRIMYVLYDRDKIYFLHACKKQKNKAERFELDKAIKRAADYGLRIE
;
A
#
# COMPACT_ATOMS: atom_id res chain seq x y z
N MET A 1 1.52 9.53 11.61
CA MET A 1 0.55 9.38 10.51
C MET A 1 -0.32 8.15 10.74
N THR A 2 -1.59 8.27 10.43
CA THR A 2 -2.53 7.15 10.55
C THR A 2 -2.55 6.34 9.25
N ILE A 3 -2.36 5.03 9.36
CA ILE A 3 -2.48 4.10 8.23
C ILE A 3 -3.87 3.50 8.24
N ILE A 4 -4.58 3.63 7.13
CA ILE A 4 -5.89 2.98 6.94
C ILE A 4 -5.70 1.88 5.91
N ASP A 5 -5.84 0.64 6.36
CA ASP A 5 -5.73 -0.53 5.50
C ASP A 5 -7.07 -0.83 4.83
N TYR A 6 -7.03 -1.21 3.57
CA TYR A 6 -8.23 -1.65 2.90
C TYR A 6 -8.76 -2.93 3.57
N ALA A 7 -10.03 -2.90 3.92
CA ALA A 7 -10.70 -4.05 4.51
C ALA A 7 -11.98 -4.35 3.75
N THR A 8 -12.39 -5.62 3.73
CA THR A 8 -13.65 -6.04 3.14
C THR A 8 -14.83 -5.54 3.97
N ALA A 9 -16.04 -5.59 3.43
CA ALA A 9 -17.26 -5.23 4.14
C ALA A 9 -17.41 -6.04 5.43
N GLY A 10 -16.90 -7.26 5.48
CA GLY A 10 -16.91 -8.10 6.67
C GLY A 10 -15.80 -7.80 7.68
N GLY A 11 -14.97 -6.78 7.40
CA GLY A 11 -13.92 -6.36 8.32
C GLY A 11 -12.58 -7.08 8.15
N LYS A 12 -12.39 -7.86 7.08
CA LYS A 12 -11.13 -8.56 6.84
C LYS A 12 -10.09 -7.58 6.30
N ASN A 13 -8.99 -7.40 7.04
CA ASN A 13 -7.89 -6.52 6.65
C ASN A 13 -7.00 -7.22 5.65
N LEU A 14 -7.14 -6.88 4.37
CA LEU A 14 -6.42 -7.54 3.28
C LEU A 14 -4.94 -7.17 3.22
N ILE A 15 -4.56 -6.01 3.72
CA ILE A 15 -3.17 -5.59 3.76
C ILE A 15 -2.40 -6.40 4.79
N MET A 16 -2.94 -6.49 6.02
CA MET A 16 -2.27 -7.25 7.08
C MET A 16 -2.26 -8.75 6.77
N ASP A 17 -3.32 -9.27 6.16
CA ASP A 17 -3.35 -10.67 5.73
C ASP A 17 -2.19 -10.96 4.76
N TYR A 18 -1.96 -10.06 3.80
CA TYR A 18 -0.86 -10.21 2.87
C TYR A 18 0.49 -10.22 3.61
N LEU A 19 0.73 -9.22 4.46
CA LEU A 19 1.99 -9.11 5.18
C LEU A 19 2.25 -10.33 6.08
N GLN A 20 1.23 -10.81 6.75
CA GLN A 20 1.35 -11.97 7.64
C GLN A 20 1.67 -13.27 6.89
N SER A 21 1.34 -13.34 5.61
CA SER A 21 1.62 -14.51 4.77
C SER A 21 3.06 -14.56 4.25
N LEU A 22 3.84 -13.50 4.43
CA LEU A 22 5.19 -13.39 3.86
C LEU A 22 6.21 -14.18 4.68
N PRO A 23 7.34 -14.58 4.05
CA PRO A 23 8.47 -15.12 4.79
C PRO A 23 8.95 -14.16 5.87
N GLN A 24 9.57 -14.68 6.92
CA GLN A 24 9.89 -13.91 8.13
C GLN A 24 10.64 -12.60 7.86
N LYS A 25 11.64 -12.61 7.00
CA LYS A 25 12.42 -11.40 6.69
C LYS A 25 11.58 -10.33 6.00
N GLU A 26 10.74 -10.74 5.06
CA GLU A 26 9.88 -9.82 4.31
C GLU A 26 8.77 -9.29 5.19
N LYS A 27 8.19 -10.14 6.03
CA LYS A 27 7.18 -9.75 7.01
C LYS A 27 7.73 -8.69 7.96
N ALA A 28 8.92 -8.92 8.50
CA ALA A 28 9.57 -7.97 9.40
C ALA A 28 9.79 -6.61 8.71
N GLU A 29 10.20 -6.63 7.45
CA GLU A 29 10.38 -5.40 6.69
C GLU A 29 9.06 -4.67 6.46
N GLY A 30 7.99 -5.40 6.15
CA GLY A 30 6.67 -4.81 6.00
C GLY A 30 6.20 -4.10 7.29
N TYR A 31 6.40 -4.73 8.42
CA TYR A 31 6.07 -4.12 9.72
C TYR A 31 6.94 -2.92 10.02
N ARG A 32 8.24 -2.99 9.69
CA ARG A 32 9.15 -1.87 9.88
C ARG A 32 8.71 -0.66 9.06
N ILE A 33 8.31 -0.88 7.81
CA ILE A 33 7.80 0.19 6.93
C ILE A 33 6.57 0.84 7.55
N ARG A 34 5.63 0.05 8.05
CA ARG A 34 4.43 0.57 8.69
C ARG A 34 4.76 1.41 9.92
N GLN A 35 5.66 0.93 10.75
CA GLN A 35 6.08 1.64 11.97
C GLN A 35 6.76 2.97 11.61
N LEU A 36 7.64 2.93 10.60
CA LEU A 36 8.34 4.12 10.15
C LEU A 36 7.36 5.20 9.69
N ILE A 37 6.35 4.80 8.89
CA ILE A 37 5.32 5.73 8.41
C ILE A 37 4.52 6.31 9.58
N ARG A 38 4.15 5.49 10.55
CA ARG A 38 3.42 5.97 11.73
C ARG A 38 4.20 7.01 12.51
N LEU A 39 5.51 6.81 12.68
CA LEU A 39 6.36 7.68 13.48
C LEU A 39 6.80 8.92 12.72
N ASP A 40 7.23 8.77 11.47
CA ASP A 40 7.88 9.84 10.71
C ASP A 40 7.02 10.43 9.60
N GLY A 41 5.87 9.83 9.29
CA GLY A 41 4.92 10.39 8.34
C GLY A 41 5.49 10.54 6.94
N ILE A 42 5.31 11.72 6.34
CA ILE A 42 5.74 12.00 4.97
C ILE A 42 7.25 11.82 4.81
N ASP A 43 8.04 12.14 5.82
CA ASP A 43 9.50 11.96 5.76
C ASP A 43 9.86 10.49 5.56
N ALA A 44 9.08 9.56 6.13
CA ALA A 44 9.30 8.13 5.92
C ALA A 44 9.09 7.76 4.45
N LEU A 45 8.07 8.31 3.80
CA LEU A 45 7.79 8.03 2.39
C LEU A 45 8.94 8.50 1.50
N ASP A 46 9.55 9.64 1.82
CA ASP A 46 10.71 10.15 1.07
C ASP A 46 11.92 9.22 1.20
N ALA A 47 12.04 8.50 2.32
CA ALA A 47 13.15 7.59 2.57
C ALA A 47 12.93 6.19 2.03
N LEU A 48 11.69 5.83 1.72
CA LEU A 48 11.33 4.50 1.24
C LEU A 48 11.42 4.43 -0.29
N ASN A 49 11.43 3.20 -0.81
CA ASN A 49 11.44 3.00 -2.26
C ASN A 49 10.01 3.13 -2.79
N THR A 50 9.65 4.33 -3.24
CA THR A 50 8.31 4.63 -3.72
C THR A 50 8.33 4.99 -5.21
N ARG A 51 7.20 4.76 -5.87
CA ARG A 51 7.03 5.10 -7.28
C ARG A 51 5.58 5.51 -7.54
N GLN A 52 5.38 6.55 -8.33
CA GLN A 52 4.05 6.93 -8.79
C GLN A 52 3.55 5.92 -9.82
N LEU A 53 2.32 5.48 -9.67
CA LEU A 53 1.68 4.56 -10.62
C LEU A 53 0.70 5.29 -11.53
N LYS A 54 -0.21 6.05 -10.96
CA LYS A 54 -1.21 6.81 -11.71
C LYS A 54 -1.77 7.91 -10.80
N GLY A 55 -1.56 9.17 -11.17
CA GLY A 55 -2.07 10.28 -10.37
C GLY A 55 -1.60 10.20 -8.92
N LYS A 56 -2.54 10.16 -7.99
CA LYS A 56 -2.24 10.09 -6.55
C LYS A 56 -2.00 8.67 -6.05
N LEU A 57 -2.09 7.68 -6.91
CA LEU A 57 -1.83 6.28 -6.56
C LEU A 57 -0.35 5.98 -6.75
N TRP A 58 0.30 5.60 -5.67
CA TRP A 58 1.73 5.28 -5.59
C TRP A 58 1.94 3.88 -5.05
N GLU A 59 3.16 3.39 -5.09
CA GLU A 59 3.52 2.13 -4.47
C GLU A 59 4.78 2.27 -3.64
N ILE A 60 4.87 1.43 -2.60
CA ILE A 60 6.10 1.19 -1.84
C ILE A 60 6.57 -0.21 -2.24
N LYS A 61 7.86 -0.31 -2.60
CA LYS A 61 8.47 -1.61 -2.93
C LYS A 61 9.38 -2.06 -1.82
N PHE A 62 9.31 -3.35 -1.48
CA PHE A 62 10.25 -3.97 -0.58
C PHE A 62 10.36 -5.45 -0.93
N TYR A 63 11.59 -5.93 -1.11
CA TYR A 63 11.83 -7.25 -1.71
C TYR A 63 11.10 -7.33 -3.06
N SER A 64 10.37 -8.41 -3.31
CA SER A 64 9.53 -8.53 -4.50
C SER A 64 8.07 -8.16 -4.23
N ASN A 65 7.82 -7.45 -3.14
CA ASN A 65 6.47 -7.04 -2.75
C ASN A 65 6.23 -5.57 -3.06
N ARG A 66 4.96 -5.21 -3.19
CA ARG A 66 4.53 -3.82 -3.37
C ARG A 66 3.27 -3.56 -2.57
N ILE A 67 3.21 -2.37 -1.98
CA ILE A 67 2.00 -1.87 -1.33
C ILE A 67 1.57 -0.64 -2.11
N MET A 68 0.36 -0.67 -2.67
CA MET A 68 -0.19 0.46 -3.41
C MET A 68 -0.99 1.33 -2.46
N TYR A 69 -0.74 2.65 -2.52
CA TYR A 69 -1.31 3.57 -1.53
C TYR A 69 -1.69 4.91 -2.13
N VAL A 70 -2.56 5.61 -1.42
CA VAL A 70 -2.87 7.02 -1.66
C VAL A 70 -2.58 7.79 -0.38
N LEU A 71 -1.76 8.82 -0.48
CA LEU A 71 -1.55 9.76 0.62
C LEU A 71 -2.70 10.77 0.61
N TYR A 72 -3.57 10.67 1.61
CA TYR A 72 -4.76 11.53 1.66
C TYR A 72 -4.40 12.95 2.09
N ASP A 73 -3.64 13.07 3.18
CA ASP A 73 -3.10 14.34 3.67
C ASP A 73 -1.85 14.05 4.51
N ARG A 74 -1.37 15.04 5.26
CA ARG A 74 -0.15 14.88 6.06
C ARG A 74 -0.31 13.89 7.22
N ASP A 75 -1.55 13.56 7.59
CA ASP A 75 -1.84 12.73 8.76
C ASP A 75 -2.44 11.39 8.43
N LYS A 76 -2.76 11.11 7.16
CA LYS A 76 -3.52 9.92 6.80
C LYS A 76 -3.08 9.35 5.45
N ILE A 77 -2.80 8.05 5.44
CA ILE A 77 -2.43 7.29 4.24
C ILE A 77 -3.32 6.06 4.13
N TYR A 78 -3.77 5.76 2.93
CA TYR A 78 -4.60 4.59 2.64
C TYR A 78 -3.76 3.54 1.94
N PHE A 79 -3.59 2.38 2.57
CA PHE A 79 -2.99 1.20 1.94
C PHE A 79 -4.13 0.42 1.28
N LEU A 80 -4.11 0.37 -0.05
CA LEU A 80 -5.25 -0.14 -0.83
C LEU A 80 -5.05 -1.58 -1.30
N HIS A 81 -3.83 -1.93 -1.67
CA HIS A 81 -3.54 -3.24 -2.24
C HIS A 81 -2.09 -3.62 -1.96
N ALA A 82 -1.88 -4.89 -1.66
CA ALA A 82 -0.54 -5.44 -1.48
C ALA A 82 -0.43 -6.71 -2.32
N CYS A 83 0.67 -6.85 -3.06
CA CYS A 83 0.85 -7.98 -3.97
C CYS A 83 2.32 -8.20 -4.28
N LYS A 84 2.64 -9.33 -4.88
CA LYS A 84 3.95 -9.58 -5.48
C LYS A 84 4.10 -8.74 -6.73
N LYS A 85 5.34 -8.35 -7.04
CA LYS A 85 5.64 -7.66 -8.29
C LYS A 85 5.24 -8.54 -9.47
N GLN A 86 4.46 -7.98 -10.39
CA GLN A 86 3.98 -8.67 -11.58
C GLN A 86 4.42 -7.91 -12.81
N LYS A 87 4.29 -8.54 -13.98
CA LYS A 87 4.61 -7.94 -15.27
C LYS A 87 3.42 -8.06 -16.22
N ASN A 88 3.35 -7.18 -17.22
CA ASN A 88 2.37 -7.23 -18.31
C ASN A 88 0.93 -7.15 -17.81
N LYS A 89 0.07 -8.07 -18.25
CA LYS A 89 -1.35 -8.09 -17.91
C LYS A 89 -1.59 -8.27 -16.41
N ALA A 90 -0.75 -9.06 -15.74
CA ALA A 90 -0.88 -9.29 -14.30
C ALA A 90 -0.61 -7.99 -13.53
N GLU A 91 0.37 -7.20 -13.95
CA GLU A 91 0.64 -5.91 -13.33
C GLU A 91 -0.55 -4.97 -13.48
N ARG A 92 -1.15 -4.93 -14.68
CA ARG A 92 -2.33 -4.11 -14.94
C ARG A 92 -3.52 -4.52 -14.07
N PHE A 93 -3.71 -5.83 -13.91
CA PHE A 93 -4.75 -6.37 -13.05
C PHE A 93 -4.61 -5.89 -11.61
N GLU A 94 -3.38 -5.90 -11.09
CA GLU A 94 -3.11 -5.45 -9.73
C GLU A 94 -3.36 -3.94 -9.58
N LEU A 95 -2.94 -3.16 -10.58
CA LEU A 95 -3.18 -1.72 -10.59
C LEU A 95 -4.68 -1.41 -10.62
N ASP A 96 -5.44 -2.09 -11.48
CA ASP A 96 -6.88 -1.89 -11.59
C ASP A 96 -7.60 -2.22 -10.29
N LYS A 97 -7.13 -3.24 -9.57
CA LYS A 97 -7.67 -3.61 -8.26
C LYS A 97 -7.46 -2.47 -7.24
N ALA A 98 -6.27 -1.87 -7.23
CA ALA A 98 -5.99 -0.75 -6.34
C ALA A 98 -6.86 0.46 -6.67
N ILE A 99 -7.06 0.74 -7.95
CA ILE A 99 -7.92 1.84 -8.40
C ILE A 99 -9.36 1.62 -7.94
N LYS A 100 -9.88 0.42 -8.10
CA LYS A 100 -11.23 0.07 -7.64
C LYS A 100 -11.38 0.25 -6.13
N ARG A 101 -10.38 -0.19 -5.37
CA ARG A 101 -10.40 -0.07 -3.91
C ARG A 101 -10.31 1.39 -3.46
N ALA A 102 -9.56 2.23 -4.18
CA ALA A 102 -9.54 3.66 -3.92
C ALA A 102 -10.95 4.25 -4.09
N ALA A 103 -11.65 3.87 -5.15
CA ALA A 103 -13.01 4.33 -5.39
C ALA A 103 -13.97 3.87 -4.30
N ASP A 104 -13.80 2.65 -3.76
CA ASP A 104 -14.62 2.14 -2.65
C ASP A 104 -14.52 3.05 -1.42
N TYR A 105 -13.40 3.73 -1.23
CA TYR A 105 -13.17 4.64 -0.12
C TYR A 105 -13.41 6.11 -0.50
N GLY A 106 -13.93 6.36 -1.70
CA GLY A 106 -14.21 7.72 -2.17
C GLY A 106 -12.97 8.54 -2.46
N LEU A 107 -11.82 7.89 -2.69
CA LEU A 107 -10.57 8.59 -2.94
C LEU A 107 -10.41 8.93 -4.41
N ARG A 108 -9.96 10.16 -4.68
CA ARG A 108 -9.59 10.58 -6.03
C ARG A 108 -8.10 10.34 -6.23
N ILE A 109 -7.76 9.71 -7.35
CA ILE A 109 -6.35 9.42 -7.67
C ILE A 109 -5.80 10.31 -8.78
N GLU A 110 -6.66 11.06 -9.44
CA GLU A 110 -6.28 11.96 -10.54
C GLU A 110 -5.76 13.30 -10.04
#